data_f0296b8d62e8ade204b6cdf6282e64c1
#
_entry.id   f0296b8d62e8ade204b6cdf6282e64c1
#
_cell.length_a   1.000
_cell.length_b   1.000
_cell.length_c   1.000
_cell.angle_alpha   90.00
_cell.angle_beta   90.00
_cell.angle_gamma   90.00
#
_symmetry.space_group_name_H-M   'P 1'
#
loop_
_entity.id
_entity.type
_entity.pdbx_description
1 polymer ?
#
loop_
_entity_poly.entity_id
_entity_poly.type
_entity_poly.pdbx_seq_one_letter_code
_entity_poly.pdbx_strand_id
1 'polypeptide(L)'
;LEIPDINSYNLYFGWYLGELEQNDEFFDEYHEKYPDRAIGFSEYGADANPQYQAAAPEKGDYTESYQAVYHEHILQMIEKRPWLWATHVWNLFDFAADGRDEGGKHGENQKGLVTIDRKTKKDA
;
A
#
# COMPACT_ATOMS: atom_id res chain seq x y z
N LEU A 1 20.14 9.61 9.10
CA LEU A 1 18.97 10.50 8.92
C LEU A 1 19.30 11.99 9.12
N GLU A 2 20.56 12.39 9.04
CA GLU A 2 20.96 13.79 9.25
C GLU A 2 21.17 14.56 7.93
N ILE A 3 21.20 13.86 6.80
CA ILE A 3 21.56 14.45 5.50
C ILE A 3 20.36 14.97 4.69
N PRO A 4 19.25 14.22 4.52
CA PRO A 4 18.13 14.74 3.74
C PRO A 4 17.23 15.70 4.54
N ASP A 5 16.72 16.71 3.87
CA ASP A 5 15.74 17.64 4.45
C ASP A 5 14.38 16.96 4.69
N ILE A 6 14.01 16.02 3.82
CA ILE A 6 12.80 15.23 3.91
C ILE A 6 13.11 13.73 3.75
N ASN A 7 12.38 12.89 4.45
CA ASN A 7 12.47 11.44 4.34
C ASN A 7 11.15 10.84 3.86
N SER A 8 11.23 9.71 3.19
CA SER A 8 10.05 8.89 2.89
C SER A 8 10.43 7.41 2.84
N TYR A 9 9.47 6.55 3.11
CA TYR A 9 9.67 5.11 3.18
C TYR A 9 8.70 4.35 2.32
N ASN A 10 9.19 3.29 1.69
CA ASN A 10 8.38 2.24 1.08
C ASN A 10 8.02 1.25 2.18
N LEU A 11 6.75 1.19 2.58
CA LEU A 11 6.29 0.31 3.63
C LEU A 11 5.13 -0.55 3.12
N TYR A 12 5.25 -1.83 3.39
CA TYR A 12 4.26 -2.83 2.96
C TYR A 12 3.77 -3.67 4.14
N PHE A 13 3.64 -3.05 5.33
CA PHE A 13 2.97 -3.69 6.46
C PHE A 13 1.52 -3.99 6.11
N GLY A 14 1.07 -5.19 6.45
CA GLY A 14 -0.24 -5.68 6.04
C GLY A 14 -0.26 -6.28 4.63
N TRP A 15 0.88 -6.34 3.92
CA TRP A 15 1.00 -7.07 2.65
C TRP A 15 2.21 -8.00 2.64
N TYR A 16 3.43 -7.50 2.43
CA TYR A 16 4.63 -8.34 2.42
C TYR A 16 5.11 -8.74 3.82
N LEU A 17 4.84 -7.93 4.82
CA LEU A 17 5.31 -8.14 6.19
C LEU A 17 4.29 -7.59 7.19
N GLY A 18 4.36 -8.09 8.42
CA GLY A 18 3.61 -7.56 9.55
C GLY A 18 2.11 -7.41 9.34
N GLU A 19 1.49 -6.54 10.14
CA GLU A 19 0.07 -6.25 10.11
C GLU A 19 -0.18 -4.78 9.72
N LEU A 20 -1.42 -4.45 9.33
CA LEU A 20 -1.78 -3.10 8.83
C LEU A 20 -1.49 -2.01 9.86
N GLU A 21 -1.77 -2.27 11.14
CA GLU A 21 -1.60 -1.34 12.25
C GLU A 21 -0.15 -0.92 12.47
N GLN A 22 0.81 -1.71 12.00
CA GLN A 22 2.23 -1.38 12.10
C GLN A 22 2.63 -0.18 11.22
N ASN A 23 1.83 0.19 10.24
CA ASN A 23 2.00 1.47 9.53
C ASN A 23 1.76 2.65 10.48
N ASP A 24 0.70 2.57 11.29
CA ASP A 24 0.36 3.57 12.30
C ASP A 24 1.50 3.72 13.31
N GLU A 25 1.93 2.61 13.89
CA GLU A 25 3.01 2.55 14.88
C GLU A 25 4.31 3.14 14.33
N PHE A 26 4.70 2.75 13.12
CA PHE A 26 5.93 3.23 12.48
C PHE A 26 5.95 4.76 12.33
N PHE A 27 4.87 5.35 11.82
CA PHE A 27 4.82 6.79 11.60
C PHE A 27 4.72 7.56 12.92
N ASP A 28 3.97 7.06 13.90
CA ASP A 28 3.84 7.70 15.22
C ASP A 28 5.18 7.68 15.98
N GLU A 29 5.87 6.55 16.01
CA GLU A 29 7.21 6.44 16.61
C GLU A 29 8.23 7.35 15.92
N TYR A 30 8.18 7.44 14.59
CA TYR A 30 9.08 8.33 13.84
C TYR A 30 8.82 9.79 14.20
N HIS A 31 7.56 10.21 14.22
CA HIS A 31 7.18 11.59 14.52
C HIS A 31 7.48 11.96 15.98
N GLU A 32 7.24 11.05 16.91
CA GLU A 32 7.64 11.26 18.32
C GLU A 32 9.15 11.45 18.47
N LYS A 33 9.93 10.64 17.77
CA LYS A 33 11.39 10.68 17.86
C LYS A 33 12.01 11.87 17.11
N TYR A 34 11.37 12.30 16.03
CA TYR A 34 11.86 13.35 15.14
C TYR A 34 10.75 14.34 14.76
N PRO A 35 10.21 15.11 15.73
CA PRO A 35 9.01 15.94 15.50
C PRO A 35 9.21 17.05 14.46
N ASP A 36 10.45 17.51 14.31
CA ASP A 36 10.81 18.59 13.36
C ASP A 36 11.24 18.08 11.98
N ARG A 37 11.16 16.76 11.74
CA ARG A 37 11.57 16.17 10.46
C ARG A 37 10.36 15.75 9.64
N ALA A 38 10.30 16.27 8.42
CA ALA A 38 9.29 15.86 7.45
C ALA A 38 9.46 14.38 7.07
N ILE A 39 8.37 13.62 7.13
CA ILE A 39 8.31 12.22 6.72
C ILE A 39 7.16 12.02 5.74
N GLY A 40 7.38 11.18 4.73
CA GLY A 40 6.40 10.77 3.75
C GLY A 40 6.26 9.26 3.64
N PHE A 41 5.20 8.83 3.00
CA PHE A 41 4.93 7.45 2.65
C PHE A 41 5.13 7.28 1.15
N SER A 42 6.32 6.86 0.73
CA SER A 42 6.69 6.88 -0.69
C SER A 42 6.12 5.73 -1.50
N GLU A 43 5.86 4.58 -0.86
CA GLU A 43 5.11 3.49 -1.49
C GLU A 43 4.33 2.70 -0.45
N TYR A 44 3.09 2.36 -0.80
CA TYR A 44 2.23 1.40 -0.10
C TYR A 44 1.24 0.79 -1.09
N GLY A 45 0.76 -0.43 -0.83
CA GLY A 45 -0.19 -1.10 -1.70
C GLY A 45 -0.29 -2.60 -1.42
N ALA A 46 -1.37 -3.19 -1.88
CA ALA A 46 -1.63 -4.62 -1.85
C ALA A 46 -2.02 -5.12 -3.25
N ASP A 47 -1.58 -6.32 -3.62
CA ASP A 47 -1.97 -6.92 -4.90
C ASP A 47 -3.44 -7.39 -4.84
N ALA A 48 -4.15 -7.26 -5.95
CA ALA A 48 -5.51 -7.78 -6.11
C ALA A 48 -5.78 -8.26 -7.53
N ASN A 49 -6.28 -9.49 -7.64
CA ASN A 49 -6.85 -10.02 -8.86
C ASN A 49 -8.36 -9.74 -8.87
N PRO A 50 -8.89 -8.98 -9.86
CA PRO A 50 -10.31 -8.63 -9.92
C PRO A 50 -11.28 -9.84 -10.00
N GLN A 51 -10.76 -11.02 -10.27
CA GLN A 51 -11.56 -12.26 -10.27
C GLN A 51 -11.70 -12.88 -8.87
N TYR A 52 -10.96 -12.38 -7.88
CA TYR A 52 -10.95 -12.92 -6.53
C TYR A 52 -11.67 -11.98 -5.57
N GLN A 53 -12.64 -12.54 -4.84
CA GLN A 53 -13.39 -11.85 -3.81
C GLN A 53 -13.50 -12.75 -2.57
N ALA A 54 -13.55 -12.15 -1.39
CA ALA A 54 -13.71 -12.88 -0.14
C ALA A 54 -14.69 -12.17 0.79
N ALA A 55 -15.55 -12.94 1.45
CA ALA A 55 -16.43 -12.42 2.50
C ALA A 55 -15.67 -12.11 3.81
N ALA A 56 -14.53 -12.78 4.02
CA ALA A 56 -13.60 -12.52 5.12
C ALA A 56 -12.18 -12.40 4.51
N PRO A 57 -11.82 -11.22 4.00
CA PRO A 57 -10.55 -11.04 3.31
C PRO A 57 -9.36 -11.10 4.28
N GLU A 58 -8.28 -11.74 3.84
CA GLU A 58 -7.08 -11.94 4.62
C GLU A 58 -5.83 -11.49 3.85
N LYS A 59 -4.82 -11.04 4.59
CA LYS A 59 -3.51 -10.68 4.03
C LYS A 59 -2.95 -11.80 3.14
N GLY A 60 -2.59 -11.46 1.91
CA GLY A 60 -1.98 -12.39 0.96
C GLY A 60 -2.98 -13.24 0.17
N ASP A 61 -4.27 -12.99 0.26
CA ASP A 61 -5.31 -13.72 -0.47
C ASP A 61 -5.51 -13.24 -1.92
N TYR A 62 -4.90 -12.12 -2.29
CA TYR A 62 -4.99 -11.48 -3.60
C TYR A 62 -6.42 -11.07 -4.01
N THR A 63 -7.33 -10.90 -3.06
CA THR A 63 -8.70 -10.47 -3.36
C THR A 63 -8.81 -8.95 -3.50
N GLU A 64 -9.73 -8.46 -4.33
CA GLU A 64 -10.11 -7.04 -4.34
C GLU A 64 -10.65 -6.61 -2.97
N SER A 65 -11.37 -7.50 -2.29
CA SER A 65 -11.90 -7.26 -0.94
C SER A 65 -10.78 -6.91 0.05
N TYR A 66 -9.63 -7.62 0.01
CA TYR A 66 -8.50 -7.28 0.87
C TYR A 66 -7.82 -6.00 0.45
N GLN A 67 -7.64 -5.76 -0.85
CA GLN A 67 -7.07 -4.50 -1.33
C GLN A 67 -7.89 -3.29 -0.87
N ALA A 68 -9.22 -3.39 -0.90
CA ALA A 68 -10.12 -2.35 -0.39
C ALA A 68 -9.93 -2.12 1.12
N VAL A 69 -9.93 -3.18 1.93
CA VAL A 69 -9.65 -3.10 3.38
C VAL A 69 -8.29 -2.45 3.66
N TYR A 70 -7.26 -2.85 2.92
CA TYR A 70 -5.91 -2.29 3.03
C TYR A 70 -5.90 -0.79 2.78
N HIS A 71 -6.45 -0.34 1.66
CA HIS A 71 -6.46 1.08 1.30
C HIS A 71 -7.37 1.91 2.21
N GLU A 72 -8.50 1.38 2.65
CA GLU A 72 -9.36 2.05 3.62
C GLU A 72 -8.61 2.33 4.93
N HIS A 73 -7.89 1.33 5.46
CA HIS A 73 -7.07 1.51 6.67
C HIS A 73 -5.99 2.58 6.45
N ILE A 74 -5.23 2.49 5.35
CA ILE A 74 -4.15 3.44 5.06
C ILE A 74 -4.69 4.87 4.90
N LEU A 75 -5.81 5.06 4.22
CA LEU A 75 -6.42 6.39 4.09
C LEU A 75 -6.82 6.97 5.45
N GLN A 76 -7.46 6.18 6.30
CA GLN A 76 -7.79 6.61 7.68
C GLN A 76 -6.55 6.93 8.51
N MET A 77 -5.48 6.16 8.34
CA MET A 77 -4.19 6.39 8.97
C MET A 77 -3.59 7.73 8.54
N ILE A 78 -3.61 8.03 7.24
CA ILE A 78 -3.10 9.28 6.66
C ILE A 78 -3.93 10.48 7.16
N GLU A 79 -5.25 10.39 7.15
CA GLU A 79 -6.15 11.47 7.59
C GLU A 79 -5.91 11.89 9.05
N LYS A 80 -5.52 10.96 9.90
CA LYS A 80 -5.18 11.22 11.31
C LYS A 80 -3.79 11.85 11.50
N ARG A 81 -2.96 11.94 10.45
CA ARG A 81 -1.56 12.37 10.51
C ARG A 81 -1.25 13.51 9.52
N PRO A 82 -1.81 14.71 9.74
CA PRO A 82 -1.65 15.84 8.82
C PRO A 82 -0.20 16.33 8.67
N TRP A 83 0.70 15.81 9.48
CA TRP A 83 2.13 16.06 9.41
C TRP A 83 2.87 15.15 8.39
N LEU A 84 2.21 14.15 7.81
CA LEU A 84 2.74 13.43 6.64
C LEU A 84 2.75 14.36 5.43
N TRP A 85 3.95 14.69 4.92
CA TRP A 85 4.09 15.68 3.86
C TRP A 85 3.61 15.18 2.48
N ALA A 86 3.72 13.88 2.23
CA ALA A 86 3.23 13.25 0.99
C ALA A 86 3.02 11.75 1.17
N THR A 87 2.08 11.21 0.39
CA THR A 87 1.79 9.78 0.34
C THR A 87 1.56 9.34 -1.11
N HIS A 88 2.17 8.22 -1.49
CA HIS A 88 2.13 7.72 -2.86
C HIS A 88 1.74 6.25 -2.88
N VAL A 89 0.57 5.97 -3.45
CA VAL A 89 0.14 4.59 -3.65
C VAL A 89 1.00 3.90 -4.73
N TRP A 90 1.39 2.68 -4.49
CA TRP A 90 1.94 1.79 -5.49
C TRP A 90 0.92 0.71 -5.85
N ASN A 91 0.19 0.86 -6.98
CA ASN A 91 0.34 1.97 -7.92
C ASN A 91 -1.01 2.21 -8.64
N LEU A 92 -1.04 3.08 -9.65
CA LEU A 92 -2.28 3.41 -10.34
C LEU A 92 -2.75 2.27 -11.26
N PHE A 93 -1.85 1.64 -12.00
CA PHE A 93 -2.18 0.57 -12.96
C PHE A 93 -1.41 -0.71 -12.65
N ASP A 94 -2.03 -1.87 -12.82
CA ASP A 94 -1.30 -3.11 -12.96
C ASP A 94 -0.32 -3.02 -14.13
N PHE A 95 0.82 -3.70 -14.04
CA PHE A 95 1.86 -3.62 -15.05
C PHE A 95 2.62 -4.93 -15.23
N ALA A 96 3.27 -5.10 -16.38
CA ALA A 96 4.07 -6.27 -16.68
C ALA A 96 5.28 -6.37 -15.74
N ALA A 97 5.49 -7.54 -15.17
CA ALA A 97 6.56 -7.85 -14.23
C ALA A 97 6.96 -9.32 -14.39
N ASP A 98 7.82 -9.61 -15.33
CA ASP A 98 8.16 -10.97 -15.82
C ASP A 98 8.55 -11.96 -14.71
N GLY A 99 9.15 -11.48 -13.63
CA GLY A 99 9.55 -12.32 -12.50
C GLY A 99 8.43 -12.68 -11.52
N ARG A 100 7.21 -12.20 -11.73
CA ARG A 100 6.07 -12.48 -10.84
C ARG A 100 5.23 -13.65 -11.36
N ASP A 101 4.89 -14.57 -10.45
CA ASP A 101 3.99 -15.69 -10.69
C ASP A 101 3.14 -15.94 -9.45
N GLU A 102 2.19 -15.06 -9.19
CA GLU A 102 1.40 -15.03 -7.96
C GLU A 102 0.01 -14.41 -8.19
N GLY A 103 -0.92 -14.63 -7.25
CA GLY A 103 -2.28 -14.09 -7.33
C GLY A 103 -3.06 -14.52 -8.57
N GLY A 104 -2.75 -15.72 -9.12
CA GLY A 104 -3.40 -16.24 -10.32
C GLY A 104 -2.99 -15.54 -11.62
N LYS A 105 -1.92 -14.73 -11.60
CA LYS A 105 -1.36 -14.05 -12.77
C LYS A 105 0.12 -14.37 -12.91
N HIS A 106 0.54 -14.59 -14.16
CA HIS A 106 1.93 -14.76 -14.52
C HIS A 106 2.46 -13.49 -15.19
N GLY A 107 3.63 -13.02 -14.76
CA GLY A 107 4.27 -11.85 -15.38
C GLY A 107 3.57 -10.51 -15.12
N GLU A 108 2.80 -10.37 -14.02
CA GLU A 108 2.04 -9.15 -13.73
C GLU A 108 2.17 -8.72 -12.26
N ASN A 109 2.42 -7.44 -12.03
CA ASN A 109 2.24 -6.80 -10.73
C ASN A 109 0.79 -6.30 -10.63
N GLN A 110 0.07 -6.78 -9.62
CA GLN A 110 -1.37 -6.56 -9.46
C GLN A 110 -1.71 -5.50 -8.38
N LYS A 111 -0.75 -4.64 -8.01
CA LYS A 111 -1.01 -3.58 -7.01
C LYS A 111 -1.72 -2.35 -7.58
N GLY A 112 -2.01 -2.34 -8.88
CA GLY A 112 -2.77 -1.26 -9.48
C GLY A 112 -4.17 -1.10 -8.87
N LEU A 113 -4.64 0.13 -8.79
CA LEU A 113 -6.05 0.46 -8.53
C LEU A 113 -6.90 0.28 -9.80
N VAL A 114 -6.25 0.12 -10.93
CA VAL A 114 -6.86 -0.10 -12.24
C VAL A 114 -6.11 -1.24 -12.94
N THR A 115 -6.82 -2.09 -13.65
CA THR A 115 -6.25 -3.22 -14.38
C THR A 115 -5.26 -2.82 -15.48
N ILE A 116 -4.39 -3.75 -15.88
CA ILE A 116 -3.32 -3.51 -16.88
C ILE A 116 -3.88 -3.01 -18.24
N ASP A 117 -5.07 -3.42 -18.61
CA ASP A 117 -5.74 -2.97 -19.84
C ASP A 117 -6.44 -1.60 -19.68
N ARG A 118 -6.42 -1.02 -18.48
CA ARG A 118 -6.99 0.27 -18.07
C ARG A 118 -8.52 0.36 -18.19
N LYS A 119 -9.21 -0.77 -18.20
CA LYS A 119 -10.66 -0.82 -18.38
C LYS A 119 -11.44 -0.95 -17.09
N THR A 120 -10.86 -1.59 -16.08
CA THR A 120 -11.55 -1.86 -14.82
C THR A 120 -10.87 -1.12 -13.67
N LYS A 121 -11.62 -0.30 -12.98
CA LYS A 121 -11.23 0.20 -11.65
C LYS A 121 -11.52 -0.91 -10.66
N LYS A 122 -10.57 -1.18 -9.78
CA LYS A 122 -10.75 -2.11 -8.68
C LYS A 122 -11.54 -1.44 -7.54
N ASP A 123 -11.97 -2.22 -6.56
CA ASP A 123 -12.85 -1.77 -5.47
C ASP A 123 -12.16 -0.83 -4.46
N ALA A 124 -10.82 -0.77 -4.47
CA ALA A 124 -10.02 0.04 -3.55
C ALA A 124 -9.94 1.52 -3.94
#